data_b67df668033449e930e0a5505355fbf5
#
_entry.id   b67df668033449e930e0a5505355fbf5
#
_cell.length_a   1.000
_cell.length_b   1.000
_cell.length_c   1.000
_cell.angle_alpha   90.00
_cell.angle_beta   90.00
_cell.angle_gamma   90.00
#
_symmetry.space_group_name_H-M   'P 1'
#
loop_
_entity.id
_entity.type
_entity.pdbx_description
1 polymer ?
#
loop_
_entity_poly.entity_id
_entity_poly.type
_entity_poly.pdbx_seq_one_letter_code
_entity_poly.pdbx_strand_id
1 'polypeptide(L)'
;MEKKDLPFTIDLKDKVVVITGAGGVICSCLAKAIALCGAKVALLDYKLENAQKFADEINADGGKAIALQANVLKKDMLEECHQEILKQLGPVDILINGAGGN
;
A
#
# COMPACT_ATOMS: atom_id res chain seq x y z
N MET A 1 8.28 6.21 -12.81
CA MET A 1 8.60 4.78 -13.00
C MET A 1 7.49 4.14 -13.81
N GLU A 2 7.84 3.34 -14.77
CA GLU A 2 6.90 2.58 -15.58
C GLU A 2 7.21 1.09 -15.45
N LYS A 3 6.24 0.24 -15.82
CA LYS A 3 6.40 -1.20 -15.70
C LYS A 3 7.65 -1.71 -16.43
N LYS A 4 7.97 -1.13 -17.58
CA LYS A 4 9.16 -1.51 -18.37
C LYS A 4 10.47 -1.21 -17.65
N ASP A 5 10.44 -0.35 -16.63
CA ASP A 5 11.63 0.02 -15.88
C ASP A 5 11.93 -0.96 -14.73
N LEU A 6 11.04 -1.91 -14.49
CA LEU A 6 11.24 -2.89 -13.43
C LEU A 6 12.27 -3.93 -13.88
N PRO A 7 13.18 -4.35 -12.97
CA PRO A 7 14.20 -5.34 -13.32
C PRO A 7 13.63 -6.74 -13.53
N PHE A 8 12.37 -6.96 -13.22
CA PHE A 8 11.67 -8.23 -13.40
C PHE A 8 10.19 -7.94 -13.62
N THR A 9 9.47 -8.93 -14.12
CA THR A 9 8.02 -8.81 -14.32
C THR A 9 7.29 -9.83 -13.46
N ILE A 10 6.37 -9.35 -12.63
CA ILE A 10 5.51 -10.18 -11.81
C ILE A 10 4.08 -9.72 -12.06
N ASP A 11 3.18 -10.66 -12.27
CA ASP A 11 1.76 -10.35 -12.44
C ASP A 11 1.05 -10.46 -11.11
N LEU A 12 0.66 -9.32 -10.56
CA LEU A 12 -0.09 -9.24 -9.31
C LEU A 12 -1.51 -8.74 -9.54
N LYS A 13 -2.02 -8.94 -10.73
CA LYS A 13 -3.35 -8.46 -11.09
C LYS A 13 -4.39 -8.90 -10.07
N ASP A 14 -5.15 -7.92 -9.58
CA ASP A 14 -6.23 -8.09 -8.60
C ASP A 14 -5.79 -8.60 -7.22
N LYS A 15 -4.52 -8.73 -6.97
CA LYS A 15 -4.04 -9.05 -5.62
C LYS A 15 -4.14 -7.81 -4.74
N VAL A 16 -4.51 -8.02 -3.48
CA VAL A 16 -4.59 -6.93 -2.51
C VAL A 16 -3.36 -6.97 -1.62
N VAL A 17 -2.57 -5.91 -1.66
CA VAL A 17 -1.33 -5.81 -0.92
C VAL A 17 -1.43 -4.68 0.10
N VAL A 18 -1.15 -4.99 1.36
CA VAL A 18 -1.14 -4.00 2.43
C VAL A 18 0.30 -3.71 2.81
N ILE A 19 0.66 -2.45 2.85
CA ILE A 19 2.00 -2.01 3.22
C ILE A 19 1.91 -1.08 4.41
N THR A 20 2.53 -1.44 5.53
CA THR A 20 2.61 -0.56 6.69
C THR A 20 3.88 0.27 6.63
N GLY A 21 3.84 1.46 7.21
CA GLY A 21 4.96 2.40 7.09
C GLY A 21 5.13 2.93 5.68
N ALA A 22 4.04 2.98 4.93
CA ALA A 22 4.08 3.24 3.49
C ALA A 22 4.44 4.67 3.13
N GLY A 23 4.46 5.58 4.08
CA GLY A 23 4.92 6.94 3.85
C GLY A 23 6.44 7.09 3.84
N GLY A 24 7.17 6.03 4.18
CA GLY A 24 8.62 6.06 4.12
C GLY A 24 9.15 5.92 2.70
N VAL A 25 10.39 6.31 2.47
CA VAL A 25 10.96 6.34 1.13
C VAL A 25 10.99 4.96 0.48
N ILE A 26 11.49 3.96 1.20
CA ILE A 26 11.61 2.60 0.64
C ILE A 26 10.25 1.99 0.39
N CYS A 27 9.35 2.08 1.37
CA CYS A 27 8.03 1.48 1.23
C CYS A 27 7.18 2.17 0.17
N SER A 28 7.34 3.47 -0.02
CA SER A 28 6.60 4.18 -1.06
C SER A 28 7.07 3.76 -2.46
N CYS A 29 8.37 3.56 -2.64
CA CYS A 29 8.91 3.06 -3.90
C CYS A 29 8.42 1.64 -4.19
N LEU A 30 8.40 0.79 -3.15
CA LEU A 30 7.91 -0.57 -3.28
C LEU A 30 6.43 -0.58 -3.64
N ALA A 31 5.64 0.29 -3.01
CA ALA A 31 4.22 0.40 -3.28
C ALA A 31 3.95 0.75 -4.75
N LYS A 32 4.72 1.69 -5.29
CA LYS A 32 4.57 2.09 -6.69
C LYS A 32 4.91 0.93 -7.63
N ALA A 33 5.99 0.22 -7.35
CA ALA A 33 6.40 -0.93 -8.17
C ALA A 33 5.34 -2.03 -8.13
N ILE A 34 4.80 -2.32 -6.96
CA ILE A 34 3.78 -3.35 -6.78
C ILE A 34 2.49 -2.96 -7.52
N ALA A 35 2.11 -1.69 -7.45
CA ALA A 35 0.93 -1.20 -8.16
C ALA A 35 1.11 -1.33 -9.67
N LEU A 36 2.33 -1.10 -10.19
CA LEU A 36 2.63 -1.27 -11.60
C LEU A 36 2.48 -2.73 -12.03
N CYS A 37 2.62 -3.67 -11.11
CA CYS A 37 2.42 -5.09 -11.39
C CYS A 37 0.93 -5.49 -11.36
N GLY A 38 0.03 -4.53 -11.15
CA GLY A 38 -1.41 -4.75 -11.20
C GLY A 38 -2.10 -4.90 -9.86
N ALA A 39 -1.39 -4.84 -8.76
CA ALA A 39 -1.97 -5.00 -7.44
C ALA A 39 -2.80 -3.79 -7.01
N LYS A 40 -3.77 -4.05 -6.16
CA LYS A 40 -4.48 -3.02 -5.42
C LYS A 40 -3.73 -2.83 -4.11
N VAL A 41 -3.37 -1.61 -3.78
CA VAL A 41 -2.47 -1.36 -2.66
C VAL A 41 -3.14 -0.53 -1.57
N ALA A 42 -3.03 -0.98 -0.33
CA ALA A 42 -3.45 -0.21 0.83
C ALA A 42 -2.19 0.29 1.54
N LEU A 43 -2.05 1.60 1.60
CA LEU A 43 -0.90 2.25 2.20
C LEU A 43 -1.26 2.71 3.60
N LEU A 44 -0.64 2.12 4.61
CA LEU A 44 -0.91 2.44 6.00
C LEU A 44 0.29 3.17 6.59
N ASP A 45 0.04 4.28 7.26
CA ASP A 45 1.09 5.04 7.92
C ASP A 45 0.54 5.74 9.15
N TYR A 46 1.39 5.95 10.13
CA TYR A 46 1.04 6.72 11.30
C TYR A 46 0.62 8.15 10.91
N LYS A 47 1.27 8.69 9.88
CA LYS A 47 0.93 10.00 9.33
C LYS A 47 0.18 9.83 8.03
N LEU A 48 -1.13 10.02 8.07
CA LEU A 48 -1.98 9.81 6.92
C LEU A 48 -1.54 10.61 5.70
N GLU A 49 -1.13 11.85 5.88
CA GLU A 49 -0.75 12.71 4.77
C GLU A 49 0.41 12.15 3.95
N ASN A 50 1.31 11.41 4.59
CA ASN A 50 2.42 10.79 3.86
C ASN A 50 1.94 9.63 3.00
N ALA A 51 1.07 8.79 3.54
CA ALA A 51 0.51 7.68 2.77
C ALA A 51 -0.41 8.19 1.66
N GLN A 52 -1.20 9.22 1.95
CA GLN A 52 -2.14 9.77 0.98
C GLN A 52 -1.42 10.34 -0.24
N LYS A 53 -0.29 11.00 -0.02
CA LYS A 53 0.51 11.54 -1.11
C LYS A 53 0.88 10.44 -2.11
N PHE A 54 1.35 9.31 -1.63
CA PHE A 54 1.77 8.22 -2.50
C PHE A 54 0.59 7.46 -3.10
N ALA A 55 -0.51 7.34 -2.37
CA ALA A 55 -1.72 6.76 -2.94
C ALA A 55 -2.22 7.61 -4.11
N ASP A 56 -2.20 8.93 -3.96
CA ASP A 56 -2.61 9.84 -5.03
C ASP A 56 -1.71 9.69 -6.26
N GLU A 57 -0.41 9.54 -6.06
CA GLU A 57 0.53 9.34 -7.16
C GLU A 57 0.24 8.03 -7.90
N ILE A 58 -0.03 6.96 -7.17
CA ILE A 58 -0.36 5.66 -7.77
C ILE A 58 -1.64 5.76 -8.58
N ASN A 59 -2.66 6.39 -8.03
CA ASN A 59 -3.95 6.52 -8.71
C ASN A 59 -3.83 7.41 -9.95
N ALA A 60 -3.01 8.45 -9.89
CA ALA A 60 -2.77 9.32 -11.05
C ALA A 60 -2.08 8.57 -12.19
N ASP A 61 -1.29 7.55 -11.86
CA ASP A 61 -0.59 6.74 -12.86
C ASP A 61 -1.43 5.56 -13.35
N GLY A 62 -2.70 5.49 -12.96
CA GLY A 62 -3.61 4.45 -13.43
C GLY A 62 -3.70 3.23 -12.55
N GLY A 63 -3.02 3.23 -11.41
CA GLY A 63 -3.10 2.14 -10.46
C GLY A 63 -4.30 2.29 -9.54
N LYS A 64 -4.37 1.44 -8.53
CA LYS A 64 -5.41 1.52 -7.51
C LYS A 64 -4.80 1.45 -6.12
N ALA A 65 -4.95 2.52 -5.36
CA ALA A 65 -4.40 2.61 -4.01
C ALA A 65 -5.32 3.38 -3.10
N ILE A 66 -5.32 3.00 -1.83
CA ILE A 66 -5.99 3.77 -0.78
C ILE A 66 -4.97 4.04 0.32
N ALA A 67 -5.19 5.10 1.08
CA ALA A 67 -4.34 5.44 2.22
C ALA A 67 -5.18 5.42 3.49
N LEU A 68 -4.62 4.83 4.53
CA LEU A 68 -5.29 4.76 5.83
C LEU A 68 -4.30 5.13 6.93
N GLN A 69 -4.78 5.83 7.93
CA GLN A 69 -3.96 6.13 9.10
C GLN A 69 -3.97 4.91 10.00
N ALA A 70 -2.79 4.47 10.40
CA ALA A 70 -2.66 3.33 11.28
C ALA A 70 -1.48 3.48 12.22
N ASN A 71 -1.73 3.19 13.48
CA ASN A 71 -0.69 3.03 14.47
C ASN A 71 -0.57 1.54 14.76
N VAL A 72 0.52 0.92 14.34
CA VAL A 72 0.69 -0.54 14.46
C VAL A 72 0.72 -1.02 15.90
N LEU A 73 0.85 -0.11 16.86
CA LEU A 73 0.80 -0.44 18.27
C LEU A 73 -0.62 -0.49 18.81
N LYS A 74 -1.61 -0.08 18.02
CA LYS A 74 -3.01 -0.07 18.43
C LYS A 74 -3.82 -1.09 17.64
N LYS A 75 -4.16 -2.19 18.31
CA LYS A 75 -4.87 -3.28 17.69
C LYS A 75 -6.23 -2.88 17.11
N ASP A 76 -6.97 -2.05 17.85
CA ASP A 76 -8.29 -1.60 17.39
C ASP A 76 -8.21 -0.82 16.11
N MET A 77 -7.20 0.01 15.97
CA MET A 77 -6.99 0.81 14.79
C MET A 77 -6.63 -0.06 13.58
N LEU A 78 -5.82 -1.09 13.81
CA LEU A 78 -5.48 -2.05 12.74
C LEU A 78 -6.70 -2.84 12.30
N GLU A 79 -7.59 -3.20 13.23
CA GLU A 79 -8.82 -3.91 12.89
C GLU A 79 -9.74 -3.04 12.04
N GLU A 80 -9.87 -1.77 12.38
CA GLU A 80 -10.66 -0.83 11.58
C GLU A 80 -10.08 -0.69 10.17
N CYS A 81 -8.76 -0.61 10.06
CA CYS A 81 -8.10 -0.56 8.76
C CYS A 81 -8.40 -1.82 7.95
N HIS A 82 -8.35 -2.98 8.58
CA HIS A 82 -8.64 -4.24 7.91
C HIS A 82 -10.06 -4.26 7.34
N GLN A 83 -11.04 -3.82 8.12
CA GLN A 83 -12.42 -3.76 7.66
C GLN A 83 -12.57 -2.81 6.47
N GLU A 84 -11.90 -1.67 6.51
CA GLU A 84 -11.95 -0.71 5.42
C GLU A 84 -11.30 -1.26 4.14
N ILE A 85 -10.20 -1.98 4.29
CA ILE A 85 -9.51 -2.62 3.16
C ILE A 85 -10.41 -3.67 2.53
N LEU A 86 -11.04 -4.52 3.35
CA LEU A 86 -11.98 -5.52 2.85
C LEU A 86 -13.10 -4.89 2.04
N LYS A 87 -13.62 -3.77 2.53
CA LYS A 87 -14.72 -3.06 1.89
C LYS A 87 -14.31 -2.45 0.55
N GLN A 88 -13.14 -1.84 0.49
CA GLN A 88 -12.72 -1.10 -0.69
C GLN A 88 -11.91 -1.92 -1.69
N LEU A 89 -11.10 -2.85 -1.24
CA LEU A 89 -10.17 -3.59 -2.11
C LEU A 89 -10.45 -5.09 -2.15
N GLY A 90 -10.96 -5.65 -1.06
CA GLY A 90 -11.20 -7.08 -0.94
C GLY A 90 -10.26 -7.74 0.05
N PRO A 91 -10.26 -9.09 0.09
CA PRO A 91 -9.41 -9.83 1.02
C PRO A 91 -7.93 -9.58 0.79
N VAL A 92 -7.17 -9.46 1.87
CA VAL A 92 -5.73 -9.19 1.79
C VAL A 92 -4.99 -10.46 1.37
N ASP A 93 -4.19 -10.35 0.32
CA ASP A 93 -3.35 -11.46 -0.16
C ASP A 93 -1.93 -11.38 0.35
N ILE A 94 -1.38 -10.18 0.46
CA ILE A 94 0.02 -9.99 0.84
C ILE A 94 0.12 -8.84 1.85
N LEU A 95 0.89 -9.06 2.89
CA LEU A 95 1.18 -8.02 3.89
C LEU A 95 2.68 -7.73 3.90
N ILE A 96 3.04 -6.48 3.71
CA ILE A 96 4.43 -6.03 3.81
C ILE A 96 4.52 -5.12 5.02
N ASN A 97 5.26 -5.53 6.01
CA ASN A 97 5.41 -4.77 7.25
C ASN A 97 6.68 -3.93 7.21
N GLY A 98 6.52 -2.68 6.83
CA GLY A 98 7.61 -1.73 6.79
C GLY A 98 7.63 -0.76 7.96
N ALA A 99 6.69 -0.90 8.87
CA ALA A 99 6.57 -0.02 10.02
C ALA A 99 7.35 -0.54 11.22
N GLY A 100 8.35 -1.28 10.99
CA GLY A 100 9.11 -1.83 12.07
C GLY A 100 10.03 -0.79 12.58
N GLY A 101 10.02 -0.07 13.20
CA GLY A 101 10.90 0.88 13.50
C GLY A 101 12.11 0.53 14.18
N ASN A 102 12.83 1.02 14.30
CA ASN A 102 13.94 1.12 14.98
C ASN A 102 14.51 2.30 14.89
#